data_ccfd79f1bce26598c54036532ae06ff6
#
_entry.id   ccfd79f1bce26598c54036532ae06ff6
#
_cell.length_a   1.000
_cell.length_b   1.000
_cell.length_c   1.000
_cell.angle_alpha   90.00
_cell.angle_beta   90.00
_cell.angle_gamma   90.00
#
_symmetry.space_group_name_H-M   'P 1'
#
loop_
_entity.id
_entity.type
_entity.pdbx_description
1 polymer ?
#
loop_
_entity_poly.entity_id
_entity_poly.type
_entity_poly.pdbx_seq_one_letter_code
_entity_poly.pdbx_strand_id
1 'polypeptide(L)'
;MQIEENGHQMGFSRKFMMENAGAATVKRIKEKYGMMILEEGILVFAGLGNNGGDGLVIARHLAGYGLNVTVFLLGEPDNIRSEECSWNWSLLEKMKSVKLLTGGNLEDLNNLEFGVIVDGILGTGIAGEIREPHASAIKFINGKEWRDVVAVDVPSGLNPDTGEVNKICVNAVMTVTFHRMKVGMPKAKDVCGEIFVEKIGIPPEAEIDVL
;
A
#
# COMPACT_ATOMS: atom_id res chain seq x y z
N MET A 1 -10.91 -3.69 -9.97
CA MET A 1 -11.22 -2.47 -10.76
C MET A 1 -12.65 -2.44 -11.24
N GLN A 2 -13.15 -3.42 -12.03
CA GLN A 2 -14.58 -3.36 -12.47
C GLN A 2 -15.56 -3.47 -11.31
N ILE A 3 -15.30 -4.35 -10.35
CA ILE A 3 -16.15 -4.54 -9.16
C ILE A 3 -16.17 -3.27 -8.29
N GLU A 4 -15.04 -2.60 -8.12
CA GLU A 4 -14.96 -1.33 -7.37
C GLU A 4 -15.72 -0.22 -8.10
N GLU A 5 -15.62 -0.18 -9.44
CA GLU A 5 -16.39 0.75 -10.27
C GLU A 5 -17.88 0.51 -10.15
N ASN A 6 -18.32 -0.76 -10.26
CA ASN A 6 -19.72 -1.13 -10.07
C ASN A 6 -20.21 -0.71 -8.68
N GLY A 7 -19.44 -1.00 -7.63
CA GLY A 7 -19.78 -0.57 -6.28
C GLY A 7 -19.90 0.96 -6.19
N HIS A 8 -19.01 1.70 -6.83
CA HIS A 8 -19.07 3.15 -6.86
C HIS A 8 -20.34 3.66 -7.56
N GLN A 9 -20.69 3.09 -8.70
CA GLN A 9 -21.94 3.44 -9.42
C GLN A 9 -23.21 3.12 -8.63
N MET A 10 -23.14 2.12 -7.74
CA MET A 10 -24.23 1.81 -6.78
C MET A 10 -24.28 2.77 -5.59
N GLY A 11 -23.36 3.75 -5.49
CA GLY A 11 -23.31 4.74 -4.42
C GLY A 11 -22.31 4.44 -3.31
N PHE A 12 -21.55 3.34 -3.38
CA PHE A 12 -20.46 3.06 -2.43
C PHE A 12 -19.24 3.89 -2.80
N SER A 13 -18.96 4.93 -2.01
CA SER A 13 -17.87 5.87 -2.30
C SER A 13 -16.49 5.18 -2.31
N ARG A 14 -15.66 5.48 -3.31
CA ARG A 14 -14.26 5.04 -3.36
C ARG A 14 -13.46 5.49 -2.13
N LYS A 15 -13.78 6.66 -1.56
CA LYS A 15 -13.18 7.15 -0.30
C LYS A 15 -13.46 6.18 0.86
N PHE A 16 -14.67 5.63 0.94
CA PHE A 16 -15.00 4.64 1.97
C PHE A 16 -14.33 3.28 1.71
N MET A 17 -14.24 2.85 0.45
CA MET A 17 -13.52 1.62 0.11
C MET A 17 -12.05 1.73 0.51
N MET A 18 -11.38 2.84 0.17
CA MET A 18 -9.99 3.13 0.52
C MET A 18 -9.80 3.23 2.03
N GLU A 19 -10.72 3.87 2.74
CA GLU A 19 -10.73 3.95 4.21
C GLU A 19 -10.79 2.55 4.85
N ASN A 20 -11.71 1.71 4.35
CA ASN A 20 -11.86 0.33 4.82
C ASN A 20 -10.61 -0.51 4.51
N ALA A 21 -10.01 -0.34 3.33
CA ALA A 21 -8.78 -1.01 2.92
C ALA A 21 -7.61 -0.69 3.86
N GLY A 22 -7.38 0.59 4.12
CA GLY A 22 -6.34 1.04 5.04
C GLY A 22 -6.58 0.58 6.47
N ALA A 23 -7.81 0.72 6.98
CA ALA A 23 -8.17 0.27 8.33
C ALA A 23 -7.99 -1.24 8.51
N ALA A 24 -8.39 -2.05 7.52
CA ALA A 24 -8.20 -3.50 7.54
C ALA A 24 -6.71 -3.88 7.53
N THR A 25 -5.91 -3.19 6.73
CA THR A 25 -4.44 -3.40 6.69
C THR A 25 -3.80 -3.08 8.04
N VAL A 26 -4.17 -1.96 8.66
CA VAL A 26 -3.68 -1.58 10.00
C VAL A 26 -4.06 -2.63 11.05
N LYS A 27 -5.27 -3.19 10.97
CA LYS A 27 -5.69 -4.28 11.85
C LYS A 27 -4.73 -5.48 11.70
N ARG A 28 -4.40 -5.90 10.48
CA ARG A 28 -3.47 -7.02 10.23
C ARG A 28 -2.05 -6.72 10.69
N ILE A 29 -1.57 -5.50 10.48
CA ILE A 29 -0.27 -5.07 11.00
C ILE A 29 -0.23 -5.21 12.51
N LYS A 30 -1.24 -4.73 13.22
CA LYS A 30 -1.32 -4.81 14.69
C LYS A 30 -1.48 -6.24 15.20
N GLU A 31 -2.21 -7.11 14.49
CA GLU A 31 -2.35 -8.53 14.84
C GLU A 31 -1.03 -9.30 14.68
N LYS A 32 -0.22 -8.94 13.65
CA LYS A 32 1.05 -9.60 13.35
C LYS A 32 2.20 -9.11 14.21
N TYR A 33 2.29 -7.80 14.44
CA TYR A 33 3.42 -7.17 15.11
C TYR A 33 3.04 -6.70 16.51
N GLY A 34 3.87 -7.03 17.49
CA GLY A 34 3.75 -6.46 18.82
C GLY A 34 4.11 -4.96 18.83
N MET A 35 3.64 -4.24 19.86
CA MET A 35 3.90 -2.80 19.99
C MET A 35 5.39 -2.46 19.94
N MET A 36 6.28 -3.28 20.49
CA MET A 36 7.73 -3.05 20.50
C MET A 36 8.29 -2.85 19.08
N ILE A 37 7.88 -3.68 18.11
CA ILE A 37 8.33 -3.58 16.71
C ILE A 37 7.75 -2.33 16.05
N LEU A 38 6.49 -2.02 16.35
CA LEU A 38 5.81 -0.85 15.79
C LEU A 38 6.33 0.46 16.38
N GLU A 39 6.81 0.46 17.64
CA GLU A 39 7.43 1.61 18.29
C GLU A 39 8.81 1.98 17.68
N GLU A 40 9.50 1.04 17.02
CA GLU A 40 10.68 1.35 16.21
C GLU A 40 10.38 2.28 15.03
N GLY A 41 9.10 2.46 14.70
CA GLY A 41 8.61 3.31 13.63
C GLY A 41 8.15 2.52 12.40
N ILE A 42 7.38 3.20 11.56
CA ILE A 42 6.83 2.63 10.32
C ILE A 42 7.17 3.56 9.15
N LEU A 43 7.74 2.97 8.10
CA LEU A 43 8.01 3.67 6.84
C LEU A 43 6.98 3.24 5.80
N VAL A 44 6.17 4.16 5.33
CA VAL A 44 5.16 3.94 4.28
C VAL A 44 5.67 4.51 2.96
N PHE A 45 5.88 3.66 1.98
CA PHE A 45 6.09 4.09 0.60
C PHE A 45 4.73 4.26 -0.08
N ALA A 46 4.44 5.45 -0.55
CA ALA A 46 3.22 5.77 -1.26
C ALA A 46 3.49 6.14 -2.72
N GLY A 47 2.81 5.48 -3.64
CA GLY A 47 2.76 5.90 -5.03
C GLY A 47 1.76 7.04 -5.25
N LEU A 48 1.65 7.51 -6.50
CA LEU A 48 0.79 8.62 -6.87
C LEU A 48 -0.64 8.20 -7.31
N GLY A 49 -1.01 6.94 -7.09
CA GLY A 49 -2.31 6.38 -7.46
C GLY A 49 -3.08 5.86 -6.26
N ASN A 50 -4.10 5.02 -6.52
CA ASN A 50 -4.98 4.50 -5.46
C ASN A 50 -4.22 3.69 -4.40
N ASN A 51 -3.26 2.84 -4.80
CA ASN A 51 -2.46 2.08 -3.84
C ASN A 51 -1.66 2.98 -2.88
N GLY A 52 -1.15 4.11 -3.41
CA GLY A 52 -0.57 5.17 -2.56
C GLY A 52 -1.59 5.75 -1.60
N GLY A 53 -2.82 5.99 -2.07
CA GLY A 53 -3.93 6.45 -1.23
C GLY A 53 -4.23 5.49 -0.07
N ASP A 54 -4.27 4.19 -0.34
CA ASP A 54 -4.42 3.16 0.72
C ASP A 54 -3.26 3.26 1.72
N GLY A 55 -2.01 3.43 1.24
CA GLY A 55 -0.83 3.66 2.08
C GLY A 55 -0.95 4.91 2.96
N LEU A 56 -1.50 6.01 2.42
CA LEU A 56 -1.75 7.25 3.19
C LEU A 56 -2.81 7.06 4.28
N VAL A 57 -3.87 6.29 4.00
CA VAL A 57 -4.86 5.91 5.02
C VAL A 57 -4.20 5.09 6.12
N ILE A 58 -3.38 4.09 5.76
CA ILE A 58 -2.62 3.27 6.71
C ILE A 58 -1.76 4.16 7.61
N ALA A 59 -0.99 5.09 7.03
CA ALA A 59 -0.15 6.02 7.77
C ALA A 59 -0.96 6.83 8.78
N ARG A 60 -2.10 7.37 8.37
CA ARG A 60 -2.99 8.15 9.22
C ARG A 60 -3.52 7.34 10.40
N HIS A 61 -3.97 6.12 10.15
CA HIS A 61 -4.46 5.24 11.21
C HIS A 61 -3.36 4.84 12.19
N LEU A 62 -2.17 4.46 11.71
CA LEU A 62 -1.04 4.09 12.57
C LEU A 62 -0.60 5.27 13.46
N ALA A 63 -0.53 6.48 12.90
CA ALA A 63 -0.27 7.68 13.67
C ALA A 63 -1.36 7.98 14.71
N GLY A 64 -2.63 7.65 14.40
CA GLY A 64 -3.75 7.72 15.35
C GLY A 64 -3.60 6.78 16.56
N TYR A 65 -2.81 5.73 16.44
CA TYR A 65 -2.40 4.87 17.58
C TYR A 65 -1.17 5.38 18.33
N GLY A 66 -0.65 6.56 17.99
CA GLY A 66 0.53 7.16 18.62
C GLY A 66 1.87 6.61 18.12
N LEU A 67 1.88 5.89 17.00
CA LEU A 67 3.09 5.32 16.42
C LEU A 67 3.86 6.35 15.59
N ASN A 68 5.19 6.22 15.52
CA ASN A 68 6.05 7.03 14.68
C ASN A 68 5.90 6.60 13.22
N VAL A 69 5.34 7.45 12.38
CA VAL A 69 5.10 7.15 10.97
C VAL A 69 5.80 8.16 10.08
N THR A 70 6.59 7.64 9.15
CA THR A 70 7.14 8.42 8.03
C THR A 70 6.49 7.94 6.73
N VAL A 71 5.95 8.86 5.95
CA VAL A 71 5.48 8.60 4.58
C VAL A 71 6.51 9.13 3.61
N PHE A 72 6.89 8.29 2.65
CA PHE A 72 7.71 8.68 1.50
C PHE A 72 6.85 8.59 0.24
N LEU A 73 6.42 9.74 -0.28
CA LEU A 73 5.69 9.84 -1.54
C LEU A 73 6.67 9.77 -2.71
N LEU A 74 6.47 8.81 -3.61
CA LEU A 74 7.32 8.63 -4.80
C LEU A 74 6.91 9.59 -5.91
N GLY A 75 7.25 10.85 -5.72
CA GLY A 75 6.97 11.98 -6.60
C GLY A 75 6.53 13.21 -5.82
N GLU A 76 6.02 14.20 -6.55
CA GLU A 76 5.51 15.43 -5.95
C GLU A 76 4.00 15.35 -5.73
N PRO A 77 3.45 15.98 -4.67
CA PRO A 77 2.02 15.96 -4.36
C PRO A 77 1.13 16.43 -5.52
N ASP A 78 1.58 17.42 -6.27
CA ASP A 78 0.85 17.95 -7.44
C ASP A 78 0.69 16.92 -8.58
N ASN A 79 1.47 15.85 -8.55
CA ASN A 79 1.42 14.76 -9.52
C ASN A 79 0.54 13.59 -9.08
N ILE A 80 -0.12 13.68 -7.93
CA ILE A 80 -1.08 12.67 -7.48
C ILE A 80 -2.25 12.60 -8.46
N ARG A 81 -2.55 11.39 -8.94
CA ARG A 81 -3.51 11.16 -10.03
C ARG A 81 -4.91 10.75 -9.56
N SER A 82 -5.02 10.24 -8.34
CA SER A 82 -6.28 9.79 -7.74
C SER A 82 -6.83 10.88 -6.82
N GLU A 83 -8.12 11.21 -6.95
CA GLU A 83 -8.80 12.17 -6.06
C GLU A 83 -8.72 11.71 -4.60
N GLU A 84 -8.93 10.41 -4.37
CA GLU A 84 -8.90 9.81 -3.05
C GLU A 84 -7.49 9.87 -2.41
N CYS A 85 -6.45 9.64 -3.22
CA CYS A 85 -5.07 9.76 -2.79
C CYS A 85 -4.73 11.23 -2.45
N SER A 86 -5.08 12.17 -3.32
CA SER A 86 -4.88 13.60 -3.11
C SER A 86 -5.60 14.09 -1.85
N TRP A 87 -6.84 13.64 -1.65
CA TRP A 87 -7.59 13.97 -0.45
C TRP A 87 -6.90 13.45 0.82
N ASN A 88 -6.45 12.19 0.85
CA ASN A 88 -5.74 11.63 1.99
C ASN A 88 -4.41 12.34 2.25
N TRP A 89 -3.67 12.71 1.17
CA TRP A 89 -2.46 13.52 1.31
C TRP A 89 -2.75 14.84 2.02
N SER A 90 -3.80 15.56 1.59
CA SER A 90 -4.20 16.84 2.20
C SER A 90 -4.60 16.72 3.68
N LEU A 91 -5.02 15.54 4.13
CA LEU A 91 -5.26 15.28 5.55
C LEU A 91 -3.94 15.11 6.31
N LEU A 92 -2.99 14.34 5.75
CA LEU A 92 -1.69 14.11 6.37
C LEU A 92 -0.88 15.41 6.51
N GLU A 93 -0.97 16.33 5.54
CA GLU A 93 -0.33 17.66 5.63
C GLU A 93 -0.77 18.47 6.86
N LYS A 94 -1.95 18.19 7.41
CA LYS A 94 -2.47 18.83 8.63
C LYS A 94 -2.02 18.12 9.91
N MET A 95 -1.41 16.92 9.78
CA MET A 95 -1.01 16.09 10.91
C MET A 95 0.47 16.33 11.26
N LYS A 96 0.73 16.76 12.50
CA LYS A 96 2.11 16.89 13.01
C LYS A 96 2.72 15.56 13.46
N SER A 97 1.88 14.53 13.60
CA SER A 97 2.25 13.17 14.04
C SER A 97 2.79 12.28 12.93
N VAL A 98 2.78 12.75 11.68
CA VAL A 98 3.31 12.02 10.52
C VAL A 98 4.40 12.85 9.88
N LYS A 99 5.56 12.24 9.66
CA LYS A 99 6.64 12.85 8.88
C LYS A 99 6.38 12.61 7.40
N LEU A 100 6.29 13.68 6.62
CA LEU A 100 6.09 13.60 5.16
C LEU A 100 7.39 13.92 4.44
N LEU A 101 7.77 13.04 3.51
CA LEU A 101 8.89 13.20 2.59
C LEU A 101 8.36 12.99 1.17
N THR A 102 8.86 13.76 0.21
CA THR A 102 8.44 13.74 -1.20
C THR A 102 9.62 13.63 -2.14
N GLY A 103 9.34 13.31 -3.39
CA GLY A 103 10.36 13.24 -4.45
C GLY A 103 10.92 11.84 -4.65
N GLY A 104 12.17 11.76 -5.04
CA GLY A 104 12.83 10.49 -5.40
C GLY A 104 14.14 10.24 -4.69
N ASN A 105 14.55 11.11 -3.76
CA ASN A 105 15.83 10.95 -3.04
C ASN A 105 15.68 9.99 -1.86
N LEU A 106 16.04 8.72 -2.07
CA LEU A 106 16.00 7.68 -1.04
C LEU A 106 17.11 7.83 0.02
N GLU A 107 18.09 8.69 -0.18
CA GLU A 107 19.14 8.96 0.80
C GLU A 107 18.60 9.57 2.08
N ASP A 108 17.50 10.32 1.99
CA ASP A 108 16.82 10.91 3.14
C ASP A 108 16.26 9.87 4.11
N LEU A 109 16.13 8.61 3.66
CA LEU A 109 15.64 7.50 4.46
C LEU A 109 16.76 6.74 5.21
N ASN A 110 18.04 6.95 4.88
CA ASN A 110 19.14 6.16 5.44
C ASN A 110 19.34 6.38 6.95
N ASN A 111 18.92 7.52 7.47
CA ASN A 111 19.05 7.87 8.89
C ASN A 111 17.75 7.68 9.68
N LEU A 112 16.75 7.04 9.08
CA LEU A 112 15.48 6.76 9.75
C LEU A 112 15.51 5.38 10.41
N GLU A 113 14.99 5.33 11.62
CA GLU A 113 14.71 4.08 12.32
C GLU A 113 13.26 3.66 12.03
N PHE A 114 13.06 2.39 11.67
CA PHE A 114 11.75 1.80 11.44
C PHE A 114 11.82 0.28 11.54
N GLY A 115 10.81 -0.34 12.13
CA GLY A 115 10.68 -1.79 12.26
C GLY A 115 9.92 -2.41 11.09
N VAL A 116 8.96 -1.67 10.52
CA VAL A 116 8.07 -2.15 9.45
C VAL A 116 8.07 -1.19 8.27
N ILE A 117 8.08 -1.76 7.06
CA ILE A 117 7.88 -1.03 5.81
C ILE A 117 6.50 -1.40 5.26
N VAL A 118 5.74 -0.40 4.82
CA VAL A 118 4.48 -0.58 4.09
C VAL A 118 4.71 -0.22 2.62
N ASP A 119 4.50 -1.18 1.74
CA ASP A 119 4.58 -1.01 0.30
C ASP A 119 3.20 -0.65 -0.28
N GLY A 120 2.95 0.64 -0.46
CA GLY A 120 1.80 1.21 -1.15
C GLY A 120 2.20 1.89 -2.48
N ILE A 121 3.26 1.41 -3.16
CA ILE A 121 3.79 2.08 -4.36
C ILE A 121 2.88 1.83 -5.56
N LEU A 122 2.71 0.57 -5.94
CA LEU A 122 2.02 0.15 -7.15
C LEU A 122 1.00 -0.96 -6.81
N GLY A 123 -0.21 -0.83 -7.29
CA GLY A 123 -1.27 -1.82 -7.14
C GLY A 123 -1.52 -2.60 -8.45
N THR A 124 -2.77 -3.05 -8.66
CA THR A 124 -3.18 -3.89 -9.79
C THR A 124 -3.13 -3.20 -11.17
N GLY A 125 -2.92 -1.90 -11.24
CA GLY A 125 -2.88 -1.12 -12.50
C GLY A 125 -1.55 -1.15 -13.25
N ILE A 126 -0.63 -2.07 -12.94
CA ILE A 126 0.69 -2.11 -13.54
C ILE A 126 0.63 -2.92 -14.84
N ALA A 127 1.12 -2.31 -15.92
CA ALA A 127 1.43 -2.99 -17.17
C ALA A 127 2.85 -2.63 -17.61
N GLY A 128 3.66 -3.65 -17.92
CA GLY A 128 5.01 -3.47 -18.45
C GLY A 128 6.12 -3.35 -17.41
N GLU A 129 7.26 -2.83 -17.83
CA GLU A 129 8.48 -2.76 -17.01
C GLU A 129 8.40 -1.64 -15.96
N ILE A 130 8.84 -1.96 -14.75
CA ILE A 130 8.94 -0.99 -13.66
C ILE A 130 10.08 0.00 -13.96
N ARG A 131 9.75 1.28 -14.00
CA ARG A 131 10.69 2.38 -14.28
C ARG A 131 11.02 3.15 -13.02
N GLU A 132 12.06 4.00 -13.11
CA GLU A 132 12.37 4.94 -12.05
C GLU A 132 11.22 5.96 -11.85
N PRO A 133 10.97 6.41 -10.61
CA PRO A 133 11.72 6.13 -9.37
C PRO A 133 11.29 4.83 -8.66
N HIS A 134 10.26 4.12 -9.14
CA HIS A 134 9.69 2.95 -8.49
C HIS A 134 10.69 1.78 -8.39
N ALA A 135 11.51 1.58 -9.43
CA ALA A 135 12.53 0.52 -9.42
C ALA A 135 13.56 0.73 -8.32
N SER A 136 14.02 1.95 -8.11
CA SER A 136 14.95 2.30 -7.04
C SER A 136 14.31 2.13 -5.67
N ALA A 137 13.04 2.50 -5.50
CA ALA A 137 12.31 2.30 -4.26
C ALA A 137 12.15 0.81 -3.91
N ILE A 138 11.80 -0.05 -4.89
CA ILE A 138 11.71 -1.49 -4.68
C ILE A 138 13.07 -2.08 -4.28
N LYS A 139 14.17 -1.65 -4.93
CA LYS A 139 15.53 -2.07 -4.55
C LYS A 139 15.88 -1.65 -3.13
N PHE A 140 15.53 -0.43 -2.74
CA PHE A 140 15.74 0.07 -1.39
C PHE A 140 15.00 -0.78 -0.36
N ILE A 141 13.71 -1.06 -0.59
CA ILE A 141 12.87 -1.90 0.29
C ILE A 141 13.50 -3.29 0.44
N ASN A 142 13.81 -3.96 -0.66
CA ASN A 142 14.37 -5.31 -0.65
C ASN A 142 15.78 -5.37 -0.04
N GLY A 143 16.54 -4.27 -0.07
CA GLY A 143 17.85 -4.16 0.58
C GLY A 143 17.80 -4.01 2.11
N LYS A 144 16.60 -3.89 2.71
CA LYS A 144 16.41 -3.80 4.16
C LYS A 144 16.09 -5.17 4.77
N GLU A 145 17.02 -6.12 4.63
CA GLU A 145 16.85 -7.54 5.03
C GLU A 145 16.38 -7.76 6.48
N TRP A 146 16.58 -6.78 7.36
CA TRP A 146 16.21 -6.82 8.78
C TRP A 146 14.83 -6.19 9.07
N ARG A 147 14.06 -5.86 8.04
CA ARG A 147 12.77 -5.20 8.18
C ARG A 147 11.67 -5.99 7.53
N ASP A 148 10.54 -6.07 8.22
CA ASP A 148 9.35 -6.71 7.68
C ASP A 148 8.64 -5.78 6.71
N VAL A 149 8.28 -6.31 5.55
CA VAL A 149 7.55 -5.58 4.51
C VAL A 149 6.12 -6.07 4.41
N VAL A 150 5.19 -5.14 4.51
CA VAL A 150 3.75 -5.36 4.31
C VAL A 150 3.32 -4.75 2.99
N ALA A 151 2.89 -5.57 2.04
CA ALA A 151 2.37 -5.09 0.77
C ALA A 151 0.87 -4.80 0.84
N VAL A 152 0.50 -3.67 0.24
CA VAL A 152 -0.87 -3.20 0.12
C VAL A 152 -1.44 -3.66 -1.22
N ASP A 153 -2.51 -4.42 -1.18
CA ASP A 153 -3.22 -5.05 -2.28
C ASP A 153 -2.40 -6.10 -3.04
N VAL A 154 -1.25 -5.74 -3.60
CA VAL A 154 -0.27 -6.65 -4.24
C VAL A 154 1.14 -6.12 -4.01
N PRO A 155 2.17 -6.98 -3.88
CA PRO A 155 3.55 -6.51 -3.86
C PRO A 155 3.88 -5.71 -5.11
N SER A 156 4.49 -4.54 -4.96
CA SER A 156 4.83 -3.67 -6.09
C SER A 156 5.80 -4.36 -7.04
N GLY A 157 5.36 -4.55 -8.28
CA GLY A 157 6.10 -5.28 -9.32
C GLY A 157 5.55 -6.67 -9.65
N LEU A 158 4.60 -7.18 -8.87
CA LEU A 158 3.89 -8.42 -9.17
C LEU A 158 2.77 -8.17 -10.18
N ASN A 159 2.69 -9.01 -11.22
CA ASN A 159 1.52 -9.03 -12.10
C ASN A 159 0.36 -9.74 -11.37
N PRO A 160 -0.75 -9.05 -11.06
CA PRO A 160 -1.85 -9.61 -10.28
C PRO A 160 -2.61 -10.73 -10.99
N ASP A 161 -2.56 -10.78 -12.32
CA ASP A 161 -3.31 -11.74 -13.13
C ASP A 161 -2.51 -13.01 -13.39
N THR A 162 -1.21 -12.88 -13.72
CA THR A 162 -0.35 -14.01 -14.09
C THR A 162 0.47 -14.55 -12.92
N GLY A 163 0.80 -13.72 -11.95
CA GLY A 163 1.74 -14.03 -10.86
C GLY A 163 3.21 -13.88 -11.28
N GLU A 164 3.47 -13.34 -12.46
CA GLU A 164 4.84 -13.11 -12.92
C GLU A 164 5.44 -11.85 -12.27
N VAL A 165 6.72 -11.96 -11.95
CA VAL A 165 7.51 -10.84 -11.44
C VAL A 165 8.15 -10.10 -12.63
N ASN A 166 7.90 -8.82 -12.72
CA ASN A 166 8.37 -7.97 -13.80
C ASN A 166 9.79 -7.44 -13.51
N LYS A 167 10.83 -8.28 -13.68
CA LYS A 167 12.24 -8.02 -13.41
C LYS A 167 12.56 -7.71 -11.95
N ILE A 168 11.72 -6.91 -11.27
CA ILE A 168 11.86 -6.54 -9.87
C ILE A 168 10.50 -6.47 -9.21
N CYS A 169 10.41 -6.99 -7.98
CA CYS A 169 9.20 -7.00 -7.17
C CYS A 169 9.59 -6.82 -5.70
N VAL A 170 8.72 -6.20 -4.93
CA VAL A 170 8.86 -6.16 -3.46
C VAL A 170 8.70 -7.57 -2.90
N ASN A 171 9.60 -7.97 -2.00
CA ASN A 171 9.51 -9.20 -1.23
C ASN A 171 8.79 -8.92 0.08
N ALA A 172 7.49 -9.18 0.12
CA ALA A 172 6.69 -8.96 1.30
C ALA A 172 6.64 -10.20 2.19
N VAL A 173 6.62 -9.99 3.51
CA VAL A 173 6.34 -11.06 4.50
C VAL A 173 4.83 -11.22 4.72
N MET A 174 4.08 -10.19 4.37
CA MET A 174 2.62 -10.17 4.44
C MET A 174 2.05 -9.32 3.31
N THR A 175 0.98 -9.79 2.68
CA THR A 175 0.19 -9.00 1.73
C THR A 175 -1.25 -8.95 2.19
N VAL A 176 -1.81 -7.74 2.30
CA VAL A 176 -3.23 -7.53 2.58
C VAL A 176 -3.91 -7.08 1.30
N THR A 177 -4.66 -7.99 0.69
CA THR A 177 -5.35 -7.77 -0.58
C THR A 177 -6.84 -7.55 -0.35
N PHE A 178 -7.48 -6.74 -1.20
CA PHE A 178 -8.81 -6.23 -0.96
C PHE A 178 -9.86 -6.93 -1.81
N HIS A 179 -11.01 -7.14 -1.18
CA HIS A 179 -12.24 -7.71 -1.73
C HIS A 179 -12.10 -9.16 -2.18
N ARG A 180 -11.17 -9.46 -3.09
CA ARG A 180 -10.84 -10.79 -3.60
C ARG A 180 -9.33 -10.98 -3.78
N MET A 181 -8.88 -12.22 -3.62
CA MET A 181 -7.51 -12.60 -3.95
C MET A 181 -7.30 -12.45 -5.46
N LYS A 182 -6.20 -11.81 -5.86
CA LYS A 182 -5.83 -11.71 -7.27
C LYS A 182 -5.35 -13.06 -7.79
N VAL A 183 -5.72 -13.39 -9.01
CA VAL A 183 -5.54 -14.74 -9.61
C VAL A 183 -4.06 -15.17 -9.64
N GLY A 184 -3.15 -14.21 -9.82
CA GLY A 184 -1.70 -14.49 -9.87
C GLY A 184 -1.04 -14.73 -8.50
N MET A 185 -1.60 -14.21 -7.41
CA MET A 185 -0.96 -14.25 -6.08
C MET A 185 -0.66 -15.67 -5.57
N PRO A 186 -1.55 -16.68 -5.74
CA PRO A 186 -1.25 -18.04 -5.30
C PRO A 186 -0.01 -18.67 -5.95
N LYS A 187 0.39 -18.16 -7.12
CA LYS A 187 1.59 -18.62 -7.87
C LYS A 187 2.87 -17.92 -7.42
N ALA A 188 2.74 -16.78 -6.73
CA ALA A 188 3.82 -15.88 -6.34
C ALA A 188 3.96 -15.77 -4.82
N LYS A 189 3.76 -16.87 -4.09
CA LYS A 189 3.82 -16.90 -2.62
C LYS A 189 5.15 -16.40 -2.06
N ASP A 190 6.24 -16.64 -2.77
CA ASP A 190 7.59 -16.25 -2.34
C ASP A 190 7.75 -14.73 -2.19
N VAL A 191 7.01 -13.93 -2.98
CA VAL A 191 7.03 -12.47 -2.89
C VAL A 191 5.82 -11.89 -2.17
N CYS A 192 4.71 -12.65 -2.06
CA CYS A 192 3.52 -12.19 -1.35
C CYS A 192 3.57 -12.43 0.16
N GLY A 193 4.36 -13.41 0.62
CA GLY A 193 4.34 -13.87 2.01
C GLY A 193 2.98 -14.42 2.42
N GLU A 194 2.56 -14.11 3.65
CA GLU A 194 1.23 -14.47 4.16
C GLU A 194 0.17 -13.55 3.55
N ILE A 195 -0.86 -14.14 2.93
CA ILE A 195 -1.87 -13.37 2.20
C ILE A 195 -3.17 -13.31 3.02
N PHE A 196 -3.63 -12.10 3.30
CA PHE A 196 -4.92 -11.81 3.90
C PHE A 196 -5.85 -11.15 2.88
N VAL A 197 -7.08 -11.69 2.74
CA VAL A 197 -8.12 -11.11 1.87
C VAL A 197 -9.11 -10.37 2.75
N GLU A 198 -9.15 -9.05 2.64
CA GLU A 198 -10.02 -8.20 3.45
C GLU A 198 -11.18 -7.64 2.63
N LYS A 199 -12.38 -7.67 3.20
CA LYS A 199 -13.55 -7.03 2.61
C LYS A 199 -13.53 -5.54 2.89
N ILE A 200 -13.80 -4.74 1.86
CA ILE A 200 -13.73 -3.27 1.91
C ILE A 200 -15.10 -2.59 1.77
N GLY A 201 -16.17 -3.35 2.01
CA GLY A 201 -17.54 -2.82 1.99
C GLY A 201 -18.19 -2.81 0.61
N ILE A 202 -17.63 -3.51 -0.37
CA ILE A 202 -18.25 -3.70 -1.68
C ILE A 202 -19.32 -4.81 -1.56
N PRO A 203 -20.57 -4.56 -1.97
CA PRO A 203 -21.63 -5.55 -1.88
C PRO A 203 -21.52 -6.63 -2.97
N PRO A 204 -22.08 -7.83 -2.76
CA PRO A 204 -22.06 -8.90 -3.76
C PRO A 204 -22.70 -8.50 -5.10
N GLU A 205 -23.67 -7.61 -5.09
CA GLU A 205 -24.35 -7.10 -6.29
C GLU A 205 -23.40 -6.40 -7.26
N ALA A 206 -22.29 -5.82 -6.76
CA ALA A 206 -21.26 -5.20 -7.59
C ALA A 206 -20.42 -6.23 -8.37
N GLU A 207 -20.52 -7.52 -8.03
CA GLU A 207 -19.82 -8.62 -8.69
C GLU A 207 -20.60 -9.21 -9.86
N ILE A 208 -21.90 -8.87 -10.00
CA ILE A 208 -22.77 -9.40 -11.07
C ILE A 208 -22.18 -8.99 -12.43
N ASP A 209 -22.13 -9.94 -13.36
CA ASP A 209 -21.58 -9.82 -14.71
C ASP A 209 -20.05 -9.56 -14.80
N VAL A 210 -19.31 -9.68 -13.69
CA VAL A 210 -17.84 -9.53 -13.67
C VAL A 210 -17.14 -10.88 -13.44
N LEU A 211 -17.86 -11.85 -12.90
CA LEU A 211 -17.36 -13.19 -12.52
C LEU A 211 -18.02 -14.30 -13.31
#